data_a47136aa6faf0b9eaf073691e27eca65
#
_entry.id   a47136aa6faf0b9eaf073691e27eca65
#
_cell.length_a   1.000
_cell.length_b   1.000
_cell.length_c   1.000
_cell.angle_alpha   90.00
_cell.angle_beta   90.00
_cell.angle_gamma   90.00
#
_symmetry.space_group_name_H-M   'P 1'
#
loop_
_entity.id
_entity.type
_entity.pdbx_description
1 polymer ?
#
loop_
_entity_poly.entity_id
_entity_poly.type
_entity_poly.pdbx_seq_one_letter_code
_entity_poly.pdbx_strand_id
1 'polypeptide(L)'
;MCGAFEQHNKAMHRWAEILTDWPVDVQDRFDVRPTMNAGTVDARGYRERSWSLIPGWAKAPRLAYSTFNARAETVAEKSTFRSAWRKSQRCIVPVSAYFEWPVIDGVKRCHRIAGLDGLPLLLAGLWDTWVGDDERHTFTVLTTQPVSQIDWVHHRMPLLLDADNIAEWLHGSVDQASRLLTARTERRLSAAPFIMRPGSTGDLFADC
;
A
#
# COMPACT_ATOMS: atom_id res chain seq x y z
N MET A 1 -10.79 -2.69 4.03
CA MET A 1 -9.68 -1.85 3.51
C MET A 1 -8.39 -2.56 3.81
N CYS A 2 -7.44 -2.56 2.87
CA CYS A 2 -6.14 -3.20 3.05
C CYS A 2 -5.54 -2.82 4.41
N GLY A 3 -5.44 -3.75 5.31
CA GLY A 3 -4.92 -3.56 6.66
C GLY A 3 -3.73 -4.46 6.97
N ALA A 4 -3.33 -5.29 6.00
CA ALA A 4 -2.14 -6.11 6.08
C ALA A 4 -1.65 -6.49 4.67
N PHE A 5 -0.35 -6.65 4.51
CA PHE A 5 0.28 -7.17 3.31
C PHE A 5 1.58 -7.89 3.60
N GLU A 6 2.13 -8.55 2.61
CA GLU A 6 3.43 -9.22 2.68
C GLU A 6 4.38 -8.72 1.58
N GLN A 7 5.67 -8.67 1.90
CA GLN A 7 6.74 -8.34 0.97
C GLN A 7 7.80 -9.44 1.00
N HIS A 8 7.84 -10.29 0.00
CA HIS A 8 8.86 -11.33 -0.14
C HIS A 8 9.93 -10.84 -1.10
N ASN A 9 11.17 -10.73 -0.63
CA ASN A 9 12.27 -10.16 -1.39
C ASN A 9 12.46 -10.83 -2.76
N LYS A 10 12.44 -12.17 -2.79
CA LYS A 10 12.53 -12.93 -4.05
C LYS A 10 11.42 -12.55 -5.06
N ALA A 11 10.22 -12.22 -4.59
CA ALA A 11 9.14 -11.79 -5.47
C ALA A 11 9.41 -10.39 -6.03
N MET A 12 9.96 -9.46 -5.22
CA MET A 12 10.27 -8.09 -5.65
C MET A 12 11.29 -8.07 -6.80
N HIS A 13 12.27 -8.96 -6.79
CA HIS A 13 13.25 -9.07 -7.88
C HIS A 13 12.65 -9.48 -9.24
N ARG A 14 11.42 -9.98 -9.29
CA ARG A 14 10.71 -10.21 -10.56
C ARG A 14 10.31 -8.91 -11.27
N TRP A 15 10.32 -7.79 -10.55
CA TRP A 15 10.13 -6.45 -11.08
C TRP A 15 11.44 -5.64 -11.08
N ALA A 16 12.61 -6.29 -11.25
CA ALA A 16 13.91 -5.64 -11.17
C ALA A 16 14.04 -4.42 -12.10
N GLU A 17 13.42 -4.45 -13.28
CA GLU A 17 13.40 -3.33 -14.22
C GLU A 17 12.59 -2.11 -13.72
N ILE A 18 11.61 -2.34 -12.84
CA ILE A 18 10.74 -1.32 -12.26
C ILE A 18 11.23 -0.90 -10.87
N LEU A 19 11.67 -1.89 -10.09
CA LEU A 19 12.16 -1.70 -8.72
C LEU A 19 13.70 -1.66 -8.70
N THR A 20 14.29 -0.82 -9.56
CA THR A 20 15.73 -0.82 -9.88
C THR A 20 16.64 -0.71 -8.66
N ASP A 21 16.21 0.03 -7.63
CA ASP A 21 16.99 0.25 -6.41
C ASP A 21 16.52 -0.64 -5.24
N TRP A 22 15.71 -1.70 -5.51
CA TRP A 22 15.30 -2.61 -4.45
C TRP A 22 16.51 -3.44 -3.97
N PRO A 23 16.88 -3.33 -2.66
CA PRO A 23 18.06 -4.01 -2.15
C PRO A 23 17.94 -5.54 -2.23
N VAL A 24 19.05 -6.21 -2.51
CA VAL A 24 19.09 -7.67 -2.66
C VAL A 24 18.93 -8.43 -1.35
N ASP A 25 19.21 -7.79 -0.22
CA ASP A 25 19.29 -8.36 1.13
C ASP A 25 18.13 -7.93 2.05
N VAL A 26 17.07 -7.33 1.49
CA VAL A 26 15.88 -6.99 2.28
C VAL A 26 15.25 -8.27 2.83
N GLN A 27 14.99 -8.29 4.12
CA GLN A 27 14.31 -9.41 4.77
C GLN A 27 12.85 -9.53 4.34
N ASP A 28 12.37 -10.76 4.18
CA ASP A 28 10.96 -11.04 3.93
C ASP A 28 10.08 -10.53 5.08
N ARG A 29 8.97 -9.91 4.73
CA ARG A 29 7.94 -9.46 5.67
C ARG A 29 6.63 -10.17 5.35
N PHE A 30 6.20 -11.04 6.26
CA PHE A 30 5.02 -11.89 6.05
C PHE A 30 3.71 -11.29 6.56
N ASP A 31 3.76 -10.25 7.38
CA ASP A 31 2.59 -9.59 7.96
C ASP A 31 2.92 -8.14 8.32
N VAL A 32 2.92 -7.27 7.32
CA VAL A 32 3.09 -5.83 7.56
C VAL A 32 1.75 -5.23 7.92
N ARG A 33 1.67 -4.61 9.08
CA ARG A 33 0.51 -3.92 9.62
C ARG A 33 0.72 -2.41 9.68
N PRO A 34 -0.36 -1.61 9.80
CA PRO A 34 -0.23 -0.17 10.08
C PRO A 34 0.74 0.10 11.23
N THR A 35 1.56 1.13 11.09
CA THR A 35 2.68 1.55 11.95
C THR A 35 3.99 0.75 11.81
N MET A 36 3.99 -0.38 11.13
CA MET A 36 5.21 -1.12 10.81
C MET A 36 5.93 -0.52 9.61
N ASN A 37 7.24 -0.75 9.53
CA ASN A 37 8.04 -0.36 8.38
C ASN A 37 7.90 -1.33 7.21
N ALA A 38 7.91 -0.78 6.00
CA ALA A 38 7.91 -1.53 4.75
C ALA A 38 8.75 -0.84 3.69
N GLY A 39 9.22 -1.62 2.71
CA GLY A 39 9.91 -1.11 1.54
C GLY A 39 8.93 -0.39 0.61
N THR A 40 9.33 0.79 0.16
CA THR A 40 8.61 1.60 -0.83
C THR A 40 9.61 2.10 -1.87
N VAL A 41 9.13 2.43 -3.08
CA VAL A 41 9.96 3.02 -4.13
C VAL A 41 9.33 4.35 -4.54
N ASP A 42 10.09 5.43 -4.49
CA ASP A 42 9.68 6.75 -5.01
C ASP A 42 10.58 7.15 -6.20
N ALA A 43 10.42 8.37 -6.71
CA ALA A 43 11.20 8.89 -7.83
C ALA A 43 12.73 8.94 -7.57
N ARG A 44 13.18 8.73 -6.34
CA ARG A 44 14.59 8.72 -5.93
C ARG A 44 15.09 7.31 -5.59
N GLY A 45 14.24 6.28 -5.74
CA GLY A 45 14.56 4.88 -5.49
C GLY A 45 13.95 4.31 -4.21
N TYR A 46 14.52 3.21 -3.75
CA TYR A 46 14.07 2.48 -2.56
C TYR A 46 14.22 3.30 -1.28
N ARG A 47 13.18 3.21 -0.44
CA ARG A 47 13.22 3.72 0.93
C ARG A 47 12.29 2.93 1.84
N GLU A 48 12.78 2.61 3.02
CA GLU A 48 11.95 2.07 4.07
C GLU A 48 11.16 3.19 4.75
N ARG A 49 9.82 2.97 4.95
CA ARG A 49 8.92 3.93 5.56
C ARG A 49 7.93 3.23 6.48
N SER A 50 7.45 3.93 7.50
CA SER A 50 6.39 3.43 8.37
C SER A 50 5.01 3.61 7.71
N TRP A 51 4.19 2.56 7.78
CA TRP A 51 2.84 2.57 7.21
C TRP A 51 1.84 3.22 8.16
N SER A 52 1.46 4.39 7.91
CA SER A 52 0.46 5.32 8.47
C SER A 52 1.01 6.73 8.33
N LEU A 53 0.60 7.40 7.26
CA LEU A 53 1.15 8.70 6.89
C LEU A 53 0.94 9.73 8.01
N ILE A 54 2.02 10.38 8.42
CA ILE A 54 2.02 11.54 9.30
C ILE A 54 2.32 12.75 8.41
N PRO A 55 1.36 13.65 8.18
CA PRO A 55 1.61 14.82 7.35
C PRO A 55 2.63 15.74 8.02
N GLY A 56 3.56 16.31 7.24
CA GLY A 56 4.63 17.14 7.76
C GLY A 56 4.20 18.36 8.58
N TRP A 57 2.93 18.80 8.46
CA TRP A 57 2.35 19.88 9.26
C TRP A 57 1.78 19.41 10.60
N ALA A 58 1.70 18.10 10.89
CA ALA A 58 1.11 17.59 12.12
C ALA A 58 1.89 18.05 13.35
N LYS A 59 1.17 18.45 14.40
CA LYS A 59 1.78 18.89 15.65
C LYS A 59 2.33 17.75 16.51
N ALA A 60 1.88 16.52 16.24
CA ALA A 60 2.29 15.32 16.95
C ALA A 60 2.34 14.14 15.99
N PRO A 61 3.15 13.11 16.28
CA PRO A 61 3.31 11.94 15.40
C PRO A 61 2.09 11.01 15.42
N ARG A 62 1.19 11.18 16.36
CA ARG A 62 -0.04 10.38 16.49
C ARG A 62 -1.26 11.22 16.17
N LEU A 63 -2.01 10.78 15.16
CA LEU A 63 -3.28 11.39 14.78
C LEU A 63 -4.46 10.64 15.42
N ALA A 64 -5.57 11.35 15.63
CA ALA A 64 -6.78 10.78 16.22
C ALA A 64 -7.57 9.87 15.26
N TYR A 65 -7.11 9.71 14.03
CA TYR A 65 -7.77 8.94 12.97
C TYR A 65 -6.75 8.17 12.14
N SER A 66 -7.23 7.12 11.48
CA SER A 66 -6.38 6.24 10.65
C SER A 66 -5.93 6.93 9.37
N THR A 67 -4.64 6.79 9.05
CA THR A 67 -3.99 7.38 7.87
C THR A 67 -3.22 6.37 7.04
N PHE A 68 -3.35 5.08 7.37
CA PHE A 68 -2.69 4.02 6.61
C PHE A 68 -3.30 3.78 5.22
N ASN A 69 -4.56 4.20 5.01
CA ASN A 69 -5.19 4.21 3.69
C ASN A 69 -5.77 5.60 3.37
N ALA A 70 -5.68 6.00 2.11
CA ALA A 70 -6.29 7.19 1.57
C ALA A 70 -7.21 6.82 0.39
N ARG A 71 -8.40 7.41 0.31
CA ARG A 71 -9.28 7.21 -0.85
C ARG A 71 -8.76 7.99 -2.04
N ALA A 72 -8.55 7.33 -3.19
CA ALA A 72 -8.10 7.95 -4.42
C ALA A 72 -9.01 9.12 -4.83
N GLU A 73 -10.32 8.97 -4.66
CA GLU A 73 -11.33 9.96 -5.05
C GLU A 73 -11.22 11.30 -4.30
N THR A 74 -10.63 11.31 -3.12
CA THR A 74 -10.58 12.50 -2.26
C THR A 74 -9.16 12.85 -1.80
N VAL A 75 -8.15 12.17 -2.30
CA VAL A 75 -6.76 12.35 -1.86
C VAL A 75 -6.23 13.76 -2.09
N ALA A 76 -6.64 14.41 -3.19
CA ALA A 76 -6.25 15.77 -3.54
C ALA A 76 -6.91 16.85 -2.64
N GLU A 77 -7.98 16.50 -1.91
CA GLU A 77 -8.78 17.44 -1.12
C GLU A 77 -8.53 17.32 0.38
N LYS A 78 -8.43 16.08 0.88
CA LYS A 78 -8.28 15.80 2.30
C LYS A 78 -7.00 16.42 2.87
N SER A 79 -7.14 17.23 3.92
CA SER A 79 -6.04 17.97 4.55
C SER A 79 -4.84 17.11 4.90
N THR A 80 -5.06 15.85 5.29
CA THR A 80 -4.02 14.89 5.63
C THR A 80 -3.12 14.54 4.44
N PHE A 81 -3.68 14.42 3.23
CA PHE A 81 -2.98 13.86 2.07
C PHE A 81 -2.68 14.89 0.99
N ARG A 82 -3.48 15.97 0.89
CA ARG A 82 -3.38 16.97 -0.20
C ARG A 82 -1.99 17.63 -0.31
N SER A 83 -1.27 17.78 0.81
CA SER A 83 0.08 18.36 0.78
C SER A 83 1.06 17.42 0.07
N ALA A 84 1.09 16.16 0.47
CA ALA A 84 1.90 15.13 -0.17
C ALA A 84 1.52 14.97 -1.66
N TRP A 85 0.22 14.97 -1.97
CA TRP A 85 -0.29 14.90 -3.34
C TRP A 85 0.24 16.06 -4.21
N ARG A 86 0.05 17.30 -3.76
CA ARG A 86 0.48 18.51 -4.49
C ARG A 86 2.00 18.61 -4.67
N LYS A 87 2.77 18.08 -3.73
CA LYS A 87 4.23 18.02 -3.78
C LYS A 87 4.76 16.84 -4.60
N SER A 88 3.87 16.07 -5.25
CA SER A 88 4.23 14.85 -5.98
C SER A 88 5.01 13.83 -5.12
N GLN A 89 4.74 13.78 -3.81
CA GLN A 89 5.32 12.81 -2.90
C GLN A 89 4.63 11.44 -3.06
N ARG A 90 4.76 10.87 -4.26
CA ARG A 90 4.18 9.59 -4.66
C ARG A 90 5.20 8.47 -4.51
N CYS A 91 4.73 7.29 -4.18
CA CYS A 91 5.54 6.08 -4.13
C CYS A 91 4.75 4.87 -4.63
N ILE A 92 5.48 3.81 -4.87
CA ILE A 92 4.96 2.47 -5.07
C ILE A 92 5.19 1.70 -3.78
N VAL A 93 4.21 0.92 -3.36
CA VAL A 93 4.34 -0.08 -2.30
C VAL A 93 4.23 -1.44 -2.96
N PRO A 94 5.35 -2.08 -3.34
CA PRO A 94 5.32 -3.40 -3.95
C PRO A 94 4.99 -4.43 -2.88
N VAL A 95 4.06 -5.33 -3.16
CA VAL A 95 3.63 -6.38 -2.23
C VAL A 95 3.50 -7.72 -2.95
N SER A 96 3.83 -8.81 -2.29
CA SER A 96 3.61 -10.16 -2.84
C SER A 96 2.13 -10.52 -2.82
N ALA A 97 1.43 -10.04 -1.79
CA ALA A 97 -0.03 -10.09 -1.65
C ALA A 97 -0.48 -9.11 -0.56
N TYR A 98 -1.78 -8.85 -0.50
CA TYR A 98 -2.41 -8.19 0.63
C TYR A 98 -3.53 -9.05 1.20
N PHE A 99 -3.98 -8.74 2.42
CA PHE A 99 -4.96 -9.53 3.15
C PHE A 99 -6.22 -8.74 3.45
N GLU A 100 -7.36 -9.42 3.35
CA GLU A 100 -8.67 -8.91 3.73
C GLU A 100 -9.46 -10.00 4.47
N TRP A 101 -10.46 -9.58 5.23
CA TRP A 101 -11.26 -10.47 6.08
C TRP A 101 -12.76 -10.34 5.75
N PRO A 102 -13.23 -10.90 4.62
CA PRO A 102 -14.66 -10.96 4.34
C PRO A 102 -15.40 -11.76 5.41
N VAL A 103 -16.65 -11.38 5.63
CA VAL A 103 -17.58 -12.17 6.48
C VAL A 103 -18.22 -13.23 5.60
N ILE A 104 -17.95 -14.49 5.88
CA ILE A 104 -18.50 -15.65 5.19
C ILE A 104 -19.20 -16.50 6.24
N ASP A 105 -20.51 -16.76 6.06
CA ASP A 105 -21.34 -17.48 7.03
C ASP A 105 -21.27 -16.88 8.45
N GLY A 106 -21.24 -15.54 8.55
CA GLY A 106 -21.16 -14.82 9.82
C GLY A 106 -19.79 -14.79 10.47
N VAL A 107 -18.76 -15.38 9.85
CA VAL A 107 -17.41 -15.47 10.40
C VAL A 107 -16.43 -14.71 9.50
N LYS A 108 -15.57 -13.88 10.10
CA LYS A 108 -14.46 -13.25 9.39
C LYS A 108 -13.41 -14.28 9.02
N ARG A 109 -13.09 -14.38 7.73
CA ARG A 109 -12.12 -15.34 7.19
C ARG A 109 -11.02 -14.60 6.45
N CYS A 110 -9.77 -14.82 6.85
CA CYS A 110 -8.62 -14.21 6.16
C CYS A 110 -8.52 -14.75 4.73
N HIS A 111 -8.39 -13.83 3.77
CA HIS A 111 -8.12 -14.15 2.37
C HIS A 111 -6.86 -13.41 1.93
N ARG A 112 -6.01 -14.14 1.22
CA ARG A 112 -4.81 -13.62 0.58
C ARG A 112 -5.15 -13.24 -0.85
N ILE A 113 -4.94 -11.97 -1.20
CA ILE A 113 -5.21 -11.43 -2.54
C ILE A 113 -3.88 -11.21 -3.25
N ALA A 114 -3.72 -11.83 -4.42
CA ALA A 114 -2.50 -11.78 -5.22
C ALA A 114 -2.81 -11.78 -6.72
N GLY A 115 -1.84 -11.39 -7.54
CA GLY A 115 -1.91 -11.53 -8.99
C GLY A 115 -1.85 -12.99 -9.41
N LEU A 116 -2.69 -13.41 -10.38
CA LEU A 116 -2.67 -14.77 -10.95
C LEU A 116 -1.39 -15.06 -11.74
N ASP A 117 -0.70 -14.02 -12.22
CA ASP A 117 0.59 -14.11 -12.92
C ASP A 117 1.76 -14.39 -11.95
N GLY A 118 1.50 -14.38 -10.64
CA GLY A 118 2.50 -14.58 -9.60
C GLY A 118 3.52 -13.43 -9.48
N LEU A 119 3.32 -12.31 -10.18
CA LEU A 119 4.14 -11.11 -10.01
C LEU A 119 3.63 -10.31 -8.80
N PRO A 120 4.49 -9.56 -8.09
CA PRO A 120 4.07 -8.64 -7.05
C PRO A 120 3.03 -7.64 -7.56
N LEU A 121 2.14 -7.21 -6.68
CA LEU A 121 1.23 -6.10 -6.90
C LEU A 121 1.96 -4.79 -6.59
N LEU A 122 1.76 -3.78 -7.41
CA LEU A 122 2.35 -2.45 -7.24
C LEU A 122 1.26 -1.49 -6.75
N LEU A 123 1.21 -1.27 -5.44
CA LEU A 123 0.19 -0.42 -4.84
C LEU A 123 0.60 1.05 -4.97
N ALA A 124 -0.31 1.91 -5.42
CA ALA A 124 -0.10 3.35 -5.39
C ALA A 124 -0.09 3.86 -3.96
N GLY A 125 0.89 4.68 -3.61
CA GLY A 125 1.04 5.28 -2.30
C GLY A 125 1.45 6.75 -2.35
N LEU A 126 1.23 7.45 -1.24
CA LEU A 126 1.84 8.74 -0.96
C LEU A 126 2.74 8.62 0.25
N TRP A 127 3.78 9.44 0.29
CA TRP A 127 4.66 9.53 1.44
C TRP A 127 4.76 10.98 1.94
N ASP A 128 5.13 11.14 3.20
CA ASP A 128 5.51 12.43 3.77
C ASP A 128 6.59 12.21 4.83
N THR A 129 7.30 13.28 5.13
CA THR A 129 8.27 13.32 6.22
C THR A 129 7.74 14.25 7.30
N TRP A 130 7.59 13.72 8.49
CA TRP A 130 7.28 14.48 9.70
C TRP A 130 8.55 14.71 10.49
N VAL A 131 8.75 15.94 10.95
CA VAL A 131 9.90 16.35 11.77
C VAL A 131 9.38 16.90 13.08
N GLY A 132 9.73 16.23 14.18
CA GLY A 132 9.48 16.64 15.55
C GLY A 132 10.73 16.38 16.39
N ASP A 133 10.63 15.64 17.48
CA ASP A 133 11.79 15.21 18.27
C ASP A 133 12.68 14.24 17.47
N ASP A 134 12.09 13.52 16.54
CA ASP A 134 12.74 12.64 15.58
C ASP A 134 12.20 12.91 14.16
N GLU A 135 12.91 12.45 13.13
CA GLU A 135 12.44 12.47 11.75
C GLU A 135 11.77 11.14 11.40
N ARG A 136 10.54 11.19 10.88
CA ARG A 136 9.77 10.00 10.49
C ARG A 136 9.36 10.04 9.03
N HIS A 137 9.82 9.07 8.28
CA HIS A 137 9.38 8.82 6.92
C HIS A 137 8.17 7.88 6.95
N THR A 138 7.04 8.34 6.45
CA THR A 138 5.79 7.60 6.54
C THR A 138 5.09 7.52 5.19
N PHE A 139 4.20 6.53 5.02
CA PHE A 139 3.42 6.39 3.79
C PHE A 139 1.97 5.98 4.06
N THR A 140 1.14 6.14 3.06
CA THR A 140 -0.24 5.64 2.99
C THR A 140 -0.45 4.90 1.67
N VAL A 141 -1.33 3.90 1.67
CA VAL A 141 -1.77 3.21 0.46
C VAL A 141 -3.04 3.87 -0.07
N LEU A 142 -3.08 4.16 -1.37
CA LEU A 142 -4.30 4.63 -2.01
C LEU A 142 -5.27 3.47 -2.23
N THR A 143 -6.56 3.74 -2.05
CA THR A 143 -7.61 2.74 -2.26
C THR A 143 -8.66 3.25 -3.23
N THR A 144 -9.26 2.33 -3.99
CA THR A 144 -10.28 2.58 -5.00
C THR A 144 -11.40 1.56 -4.92
N GLN A 145 -12.39 1.63 -5.82
CA GLN A 145 -13.43 0.62 -5.98
C GLN A 145 -12.82 -0.71 -6.40
N PRO A 146 -13.31 -1.85 -5.90
CA PRO A 146 -12.78 -3.15 -6.26
C PRO A 146 -13.11 -3.53 -7.71
N VAL A 147 -12.26 -4.36 -8.29
CA VAL A 147 -12.59 -5.08 -9.54
C VAL A 147 -13.54 -6.24 -9.22
N SER A 148 -14.36 -6.64 -10.21
CA SER A 148 -15.41 -7.66 -10.03
C SER A 148 -14.91 -9.02 -9.54
N GLN A 149 -13.66 -9.36 -9.77
CA GLN A 149 -13.04 -10.61 -9.32
C GLN A 149 -12.95 -10.73 -7.79
N ILE A 150 -12.90 -9.59 -7.07
CA ILE A 150 -12.67 -9.53 -5.62
C ILE A 150 -13.64 -8.58 -4.88
N ASP A 151 -14.71 -8.10 -5.55
CA ASP A 151 -15.70 -7.19 -4.95
C ASP A 151 -16.47 -7.82 -3.78
N TRP A 152 -16.63 -9.14 -3.82
CA TRP A 152 -17.21 -9.93 -2.74
C TRP A 152 -16.34 -9.97 -1.46
N VAL A 153 -15.03 -9.70 -1.59
CA VAL A 153 -14.10 -9.71 -0.45
C VAL A 153 -14.24 -8.44 0.38
N HIS A 154 -14.22 -7.29 -0.29
CA HIS A 154 -14.34 -5.98 0.37
C HIS A 154 -14.77 -4.92 -0.65
N HIS A 155 -15.55 -3.93 -0.21
CA HIS A 155 -16.05 -2.81 -1.04
C HIS A 155 -14.95 -1.81 -1.46
N ARG A 156 -13.69 -2.01 -1.06
CA ARG A 156 -12.50 -1.24 -1.46
C ARG A 156 -11.33 -2.18 -1.71
N MET A 157 -10.44 -1.78 -2.61
CA MET A 157 -9.16 -2.43 -2.85
C MET A 157 -8.05 -1.37 -2.93
N PRO A 158 -6.77 -1.73 -2.75
CA PRO A 158 -5.65 -0.86 -3.10
C PRO A 158 -5.73 -0.43 -4.56
N LEU A 159 -5.36 0.82 -4.85
CA LEU A 159 -5.16 1.27 -6.22
C LEU A 159 -3.90 0.59 -6.77
N LEU A 160 -4.08 -0.29 -7.73
CA LEU A 160 -2.99 -1.01 -8.37
C LEU A 160 -2.47 -0.22 -9.58
N LEU A 161 -1.17 -0.19 -9.72
CA LEU A 161 -0.47 0.36 -10.87
C LEU A 161 -0.04 -0.79 -11.77
N ASP A 162 -0.25 -0.65 -13.06
CA ASP A 162 0.30 -1.54 -14.06
C ASP A 162 1.69 -1.04 -14.49
N ALA A 163 2.54 -1.89 -15.04
CA ALA A 163 3.94 -1.57 -15.37
C ALA A 163 4.06 -0.28 -16.20
N ASP A 164 3.16 -0.09 -17.18
CA ASP A 164 3.17 1.04 -18.09
C ASP A 164 2.84 2.38 -17.41
N ASN A 165 2.22 2.34 -16.23
CA ASN A 165 1.79 3.53 -15.48
C ASN A 165 2.81 4.01 -14.45
N ILE A 166 3.86 3.24 -14.19
CA ILE A 166 4.82 3.50 -13.11
C ILE A 166 5.58 4.81 -13.34
N ALA A 167 6.10 5.01 -14.54
CA ALA A 167 6.85 6.24 -14.86
C ALA A 167 5.96 7.48 -14.71
N GLU A 168 4.71 7.43 -15.21
CA GLU A 168 3.75 8.51 -15.06
C GLU A 168 3.37 8.74 -13.59
N TRP A 169 3.19 7.66 -12.81
CA TRP A 169 2.91 7.77 -11.38
C TRP A 169 4.03 8.45 -10.62
N LEU A 170 5.28 8.03 -10.80
CA LEU A 170 6.42 8.53 -10.03
C LEU A 170 6.91 9.89 -10.50
N HIS A 171 6.97 10.13 -11.81
CA HIS A 171 7.65 11.29 -12.40
C HIS A 171 6.69 12.25 -13.11
N GLY A 172 5.46 11.84 -13.40
CA GLY A 172 4.48 12.68 -14.09
C GLY A 172 4.03 13.88 -13.27
N SER A 173 3.44 14.86 -13.95
CA SER A 173 2.79 16.00 -13.29
C SER A 173 1.64 15.54 -12.39
N VAL A 174 1.13 16.43 -11.54
CA VAL A 174 -0.08 16.15 -10.73
C VAL A 174 -1.28 15.82 -11.62
N ASP A 175 -1.43 16.51 -12.75
CA ASP A 175 -2.54 16.29 -13.70
C ASP A 175 -2.43 14.92 -14.39
N GLN A 176 -1.23 14.50 -14.75
CA GLN A 176 -1.00 13.17 -15.30
C GLN A 176 -1.34 12.09 -14.26
N ALA A 177 -0.76 12.17 -13.07
CA ALA A 177 -1.04 11.23 -12.00
C ALA A 177 -2.52 11.20 -11.59
N SER A 178 -3.25 12.32 -11.71
CA SER A 178 -4.69 12.40 -11.41
C SER A 178 -5.53 11.46 -12.29
N ARG A 179 -5.12 11.20 -13.52
CA ARG A 179 -5.82 10.27 -14.41
C ARG A 179 -5.71 8.83 -13.90
N LEU A 180 -4.60 8.50 -13.25
CA LEU A 180 -4.35 7.18 -12.68
C LEU A 180 -5.19 6.91 -11.43
N LEU A 181 -5.70 7.94 -10.74
CA LEU A 181 -6.57 7.76 -9.57
C LEU A 181 -7.89 7.04 -9.88
N THR A 182 -8.33 7.10 -11.13
CA THR A 182 -9.54 6.42 -11.62
C THR A 182 -9.24 5.25 -12.54
N ALA A 183 -7.96 4.98 -12.82
CA ALA A 183 -7.55 3.85 -13.64
C ALA A 183 -7.94 2.53 -12.95
N ARG A 184 -8.37 1.58 -13.77
CA ARG A 184 -8.63 0.21 -13.32
C ARG A 184 -7.53 -0.69 -13.84
N THR A 185 -6.97 -1.49 -12.95
CA THR A 185 -6.00 -2.49 -13.37
C THR A 185 -6.67 -3.55 -14.25
N GLU A 186 -5.96 -4.00 -15.27
CA GLU A 186 -6.33 -5.15 -16.09
C GLU A 186 -5.80 -6.48 -15.51
N ARG A 187 -5.02 -6.39 -14.43
CA ARG A 187 -4.44 -7.58 -13.81
C ARG A 187 -5.53 -8.49 -13.24
N ARG A 188 -5.36 -9.77 -13.50
CA ARG A 188 -6.22 -10.81 -12.94
C ARG A 188 -5.78 -11.11 -11.50
N LEU A 189 -6.73 -10.99 -10.57
CA LEU A 189 -6.51 -11.22 -9.14
C LEU A 189 -7.17 -12.52 -8.69
N SER A 190 -6.57 -13.15 -7.70
CA SER A 190 -7.17 -14.24 -6.94
C SER A 190 -7.33 -13.83 -5.48
N ALA A 191 -8.39 -14.31 -4.83
CA ALA A 191 -8.59 -14.23 -3.39
C ALA A 191 -8.74 -15.68 -2.86
N ALA A 192 -7.75 -16.16 -2.14
CA ALA A 192 -7.72 -17.52 -1.61
C ALA A 192 -7.77 -17.49 -0.07
N PRO A 193 -8.50 -18.42 0.57
CA PRO A 193 -8.46 -18.56 2.03
C PRO A 193 -7.02 -18.71 2.52
N PHE A 194 -6.70 -18.04 3.61
CA PHE A 194 -5.36 -18.03 4.17
C PHE A 194 -5.38 -18.15 5.68
N ILE A 195 -4.48 -18.96 6.22
CA ILE A 195 -4.29 -19.08 7.67
C ILE A 195 -3.01 -18.34 8.04
N MET A 196 -3.16 -17.22 8.72
CA MET A 196 -2.01 -16.51 9.26
C MET A 196 -1.36 -17.36 10.36
N ARG A 197 -0.05 -17.56 10.26
CA ARG A 197 0.69 -18.32 11.28
C ARG A 197 0.83 -17.46 12.54
N PRO A 198 0.54 -17.99 13.75
CA PRO A 198 0.84 -17.31 14.99
C PRO A 198 2.36 -17.05 15.08
N GLY A 199 2.78 -15.83 15.40
CA GLY A 199 4.18 -15.47 15.63
C GLY A 199 4.78 -14.47 14.65
N SER A 200 4.06 -13.98 13.64
CA SER A 200 4.55 -12.93 12.75
C SER A 200 4.29 -11.51 13.26
N THR A 201 3.40 -11.33 14.25
CA THR A 201 3.21 -10.05 14.97
C THR A 201 2.48 -10.28 16.29
N GLY A 202 2.81 -9.47 17.30
CA GLY A 202 2.13 -9.48 18.59
C GLY A 202 0.62 -9.22 18.46
N ASP A 203 -0.14 -9.91 19.29
CA ASP A 203 -1.59 -9.87 19.45
C ASP A 203 -2.19 -8.45 19.47
N LEU A 204 -2.69 -7.98 18.32
CA LEU A 204 -3.58 -6.80 18.28
C LEU A 204 -4.98 -7.12 17.72
N PHE A 205 -5.25 -8.38 17.31
CA PHE A 205 -6.56 -8.80 16.80
C PHE A 205 -6.88 -10.27 17.16
N ALA A 206 -6.46 -10.72 18.37
CA ALA A 206 -6.83 -12.04 18.86
C ALA A 206 -8.33 -12.17 19.19
N ASP A 207 -9.08 -11.07 19.19
CA ASP A 207 -10.52 -11.01 19.48
C ASP A 207 -11.32 -10.45 18.28
N CYS A 208 -11.21 -11.08 17.12
CA CYS A 208 -12.12 -10.85 15.99
C CYS A 208 -12.58 -12.16 15.38
#